data_f8e8910029fb5ba0e2bde1761c344f10
#
_entry.id   f8e8910029fb5ba0e2bde1761c344f10
#
_cell.length_a   1.000
_cell.length_b   1.000
_cell.length_c   1.000
_cell.angle_alpha   90.00
_cell.angle_beta   90.00
_cell.angle_gamma   90.00
#
_symmetry.space_group_name_H-M   'P 1'
#
loop_
_entity.id
_entity.type
_entity.pdbx_description
1 polymer ?
#
loop_
_entity_poly.entity_id
_entity_poly.type
_entity_poly.pdbx_seq_one_letter_code
_entity_poly.pdbx_strand_id
1 'polypeptide(L)'
;LGVEYVFMPYQVDDWRALSESSLYLDYLMYAHNSVSVPHIQDLLAIFQMVRRGIVVSGDAVVIPGHSADFVAGSHLCSDHGLIRNIEELVKAIFAKHYVLMPPQVAVSYILEFIKPNELEKLLYMVYKKIEKQIKSCYQEIGFVDPHALLDFWNWRERQAKFIVNSIRVYEYFDLDFWLPLWDVDFVKFWENMPLEWRINRMFYHKYIVWLQNQMAIDVPVSLSSKEKEFIKAFFRK
;
A
#
# COMPACT_ATOMS: atom_id res chain seq x y z
N LEU A 1 -9.26 -7.51 23.86
CA LEU A 1 -10.37 -7.28 22.94
C LEU A 1 -11.30 -8.49 22.82
N GLY A 2 -10.92 -9.66 23.39
CA GLY A 2 -11.74 -10.89 23.33
C GLY A 2 -11.89 -11.51 21.94
N VAL A 3 -11.00 -11.16 21.02
CA VAL A 3 -10.92 -11.76 19.68
C VAL A 3 -9.86 -12.84 19.64
N GLU A 4 -10.13 -13.90 18.91
CA GLU A 4 -9.15 -14.95 18.63
C GLU A 4 -8.03 -14.39 17.74
N TYR A 5 -6.80 -14.76 18.04
CA TYR A 5 -5.62 -14.37 17.28
C TYR A 5 -4.92 -15.60 16.70
N VAL A 6 -4.74 -15.61 15.40
CA VAL A 6 -3.99 -16.66 14.69
C VAL A 6 -2.81 -16.02 13.96
N PHE A 7 -1.59 -16.43 14.34
CA PHE A 7 -0.38 -16.03 13.66
C PHE A 7 -0.07 -16.98 12.49
N MET A 8 0.05 -16.42 11.28
CA MET A 8 0.35 -17.17 10.05
C MET A 8 1.74 -16.75 9.55
N PRO A 9 2.82 -17.43 9.98
CA PRO A 9 4.17 -17.09 9.53
C PRO A 9 4.36 -17.46 8.05
N TYR A 10 5.02 -16.59 7.30
CA TYR A 10 5.43 -16.89 5.94
C TYR A 10 6.80 -17.58 5.94
N GLN A 11 6.81 -18.86 5.62
CA GLN A 11 8.04 -19.64 5.44
C GLN A 11 8.43 -19.72 3.98
N VAL A 12 9.74 -19.70 3.72
CA VAL A 12 10.27 -19.79 2.36
C VAL A 12 9.83 -21.09 1.67
N ASP A 13 9.81 -22.20 2.40
CA ASP A 13 9.42 -23.49 1.84
C ASP A 13 7.93 -23.57 1.52
N ASP A 14 7.06 -22.91 2.30
CA ASP A 14 5.62 -22.79 2.00
C ASP A 14 5.42 -22.01 0.70
N TRP A 15 6.16 -20.90 0.51
CA TRP A 15 6.12 -20.12 -0.72
C TRP A 15 6.63 -20.89 -1.92
N ARG A 16 7.72 -21.64 -1.76
CA ARG A 16 8.27 -22.49 -2.82
C ARG A 16 7.25 -23.53 -3.25
N ALA A 17 6.69 -24.28 -2.29
CA ALA A 17 5.67 -25.28 -2.55
C ALA A 17 4.42 -24.70 -3.23
N LEU A 18 3.97 -23.53 -2.79
CA LEU A 18 2.84 -22.83 -3.42
C LEU A 18 3.18 -22.41 -4.85
N SER A 19 4.34 -21.77 -5.07
CA SER A 19 4.74 -21.25 -6.38
C SER A 19 4.94 -22.33 -7.45
N GLU A 20 5.25 -23.56 -7.04
CA GLU A 20 5.38 -24.73 -7.92
C GLU A 20 4.05 -25.47 -8.13
N SER A 21 2.98 -25.07 -7.47
CA SER A 21 1.67 -25.71 -7.56
C SER A 21 0.83 -25.20 -8.73
N SER A 22 -0.11 -26.01 -9.22
CA SER A 22 -1.12 -25.57 -10.19
C SER A 22 -1.99 -24.44 -9.64
N LEU A 23 -2.31 -24.46 -8.34
CA LEU A 23 -3.10 -23.43 -7.69
C LEU A 23 -2.52 -22.03 -7.88
N TYR A 24 -1.19 -21.90 -7.83
CA TYR A 24 -0.54 -20.59 -8.02
C TYR A 24 -0.79 -20.06 -9.44
N LEU A 25 -0.61 -20.89 -10.45
CA LEU A 25 -0.87 -20.50 -11.85
C LEU A 25 -2.35 -20.19 -12.08
N ASP A 26 -3.24 -21.02 -11.57
CA ASP A 26 -4.69 -20.82 -11.66
C ASP A 26 -5.10 -19.49 -11.02
N TYR A 27 -4.56 -19.18 -9.85
CA TYR A 27 -4.79 -17.90 -9.20
C TYR A 27 -4.25 -16.72 -10.02
N LEU A 28 -3.04 -16.81 -10.56
CA LEU A 28 -2.47 -15.74 -11.41
C LEU A 28 -3.36 -15.46 -12.63
N MET A 29 -3.87 -16.49 -13.27
CA MET A 29 -4.79 -16.35 -14.40
C MET A 29 -6.13 -15.74 -13.99
N TYR A 30 -6.67 -16.15 -12.84
CA TYR A 30 -7.90 -15.62 -12.28
C TYR A 30 -7.78 -14.14 -11.89
N ALA A 31 -6.70 -13.77 -11.18
CA ALA A 31 -6.49 -12.43 -10.65
C ALA A 31 -5.98 -11.43 -11.70
N HIS A 32 -5.56 -11.90 -12.88
CA HIS A 32 -5.06 -11.03 -13.95
C HIS A 32 -6.18 -10.15 -14.53
N ASN A 33 -5.97 -8.84 -14.53
CA ASN A 33 -6.96 -7.87 -15.00
C ASN A 33 -6.44 -6.93 -16.11
N SER A 34 -5.27 -7.23 -16.70
CA SER A 34 -4.60 -6.42 -17.73
C SER A 34 -4.23 -4.98 -17.34
N VAL A 35 -4.48 -4.58 -16.10
CA VAL A 35 -4.22 -3.23 -15.58
C VAL A 35 -3.05 -3.22 -14.59
N SER A 36 -2.94 -4.28 -13.79
CA SER A 36 -1.84 -4.50 -12.84
C SER A 36 -1.45 -5.98 -12.80
N VAL A 37 -0.29 -6.26 -12.21
CA VAL A 37 0.08 -7.64 -11.88
C VAL A 37 -0.86 -8.17 -10.78
N PRO A 38 -1.14 -9.49 -10.75
CA PRO A 38 -1.88 -10.10 -9.67
C PRO A 38 -1.23 -9.82 -8.30
N HIS A 39 -2.06 -9.51 -7.31
CA HIS A 39 -1.60 -9.30 -5.95
C HIS A 39 -1.50 -10.66 -5.25
N ILE A 40 -0.30 -11.02 -4.81
CA ILE A 40 -0.01 -12.35 -4.25
C ILE A 40 0.30 -12.34 -2.75
N GLN A 41 0.38 -11.17 -2.12
CA GLN A 41 0.88 -11.07 -0.73
C GLN A 41 0.01 -11.85 0.26
N ASP A 42 -1.31 -11.83 0.09
CA ASP A 42 -2.24 -12.51 0.98
C ASP A 42 -2.51 -13.97 0.57
N LEU A 43 -2.08 -14.37 -0.64
CA LEU A 43 -2.41 -15.68 -1.22
C LEU A 43 -2.02 -16.84 -0.31
N LEU A 44 -0.79 -16.84 0.20
CA LEU A 44 -0.30 -17.93 1.05
C LEU A 44 -1.06 -18.01 2.36
N ALA A 45 -1.33 -16.85 3.01
CA ALA A 45 -2.06 -16.82 4.27
C ALA A 45 -3.49 -17.33 4.09
N ILE A 46 -4.23 -16.82 3.10
CA ILE A 46 -5.61 -17.23 2.83
C ILE A 46 -5.67 -18.72 2.45
N PHE A 47 -4.78 -19.18 1.58
CA PHE A 47 -4.68 -20.61 1.24
C PHE A 47 -4.49 -21.49 2.48
N GLN A 48 -3.57 -21.11 3.37
CA GLN A 48 -3.31 -21.87 4.60
C GLN A 48 -4.49 -21.82 5.57
N MET A 49 -5.16 -20.68 5.70
CA MET A 49 -6.33 -20.51 6.58
C MET A 49 -7.49 -21.39 6.11
N VAL A 50 -7.79 -21.39 4.83
CA VAL A 50 -8.84 -22.24 4.23
C VAL A 50 -8.45 -23.73 4.39
N ARG A 51 -7.22 -24.10 4.03
CA ARG A 51 -6.74 -25.50 4.12
C ARG A 51 -6.79 -26.05 5.55
N ARG A 52 -6.58 -25.20 6.57
CA ARG A 52 -6.63 -25.61 8.00
C ARG A 52 -8.03 -25.53 8.59
N GLY A 53 -9.03 -25.10 7.83
CA GLY A 53 -10.39 -24.92 8.31
C GLY A 53 -10.56 -23.77 9.33
N ILE A 54 -9.59 -22.83 9.37
CA ILE A 54 -9.69 -21.61 10.20
C ILE A 54 -10.74 -20.68 9.62
N VAL A 55 -10.84 -20.66 8.28
CA VAL A 55 -11.83 -19.91 7.52
C VAL A 55 -12.54 -20.88 6.59
N VAL A 56 -13.87 -20.79 6.54
CA VAL A 56 -14.71 -21.66 5.71
C VAL A 56 -15.19 -20.90 4.50
N SER A 57 -14.95 -21.46 3.31
CA SER A 57 -15.44 -20.92 2.05
C SER A 57 -16.97 -20.81 2.07
N GLY A 58 -17.51 -19.69 1.58
CA GLY A 58 -18.95 -19.40 1.56
C GLY A 58 -19.55 -19.00 2.91
N ASP A 59 -18.77 -18.94 4.00
CA ASP A 59 -19.28 -18.63 5.36
C ASP A 59 -18.38 -17.65 6.13
N ALA A 60 -17.53 -16.91 5.44
CA ALA A 60 -16.63 -15.96 6.09
C ALA A 60 -16.53 -14.64 5.33
N VAL A 61 -16.47 -13.54 6.07
CA VAL A 61 -16.24 -12.19 5.55
C VAL A 61 -14.86 -11.73 5.96
N VAL A 62 -13.99 -11.46 4.98
CA VAL A 62 -12.66 -10.92 5.21
C VAL A 62 -12.71 -9.39 5.30
N ILE A 63 -12.10 -8.83 6.32
CA ILE A 63 -11.98 -7.38 6.50
C ILE A 63 -10.50 -7.00 6.43
N PRO A 64 -9.95 -6.75 5.23
CA PRO A 64 -8.54 -6.42 5.09
C PRO A 64 -8.25 -4.99 5.52
N GLY A 65 -7.03 -4.77 6.01
CA GLY A 65 -6.53 -3.43 6.35
C GLY A 65 -6.03 -2.62 5.15
N HIS A 66 -6.45 -2.95 3.95
CA HIS A 66 -5.97 -2.32 2.72
C HIS A 66 -6.24 -0.82 2.72
N SER A 67 -5.28 -0.04 2.23
CA SER A 67 -5.36 1.41 2.07
C SER A 67 -5.39 2.24 3.35
N ALA A 68 -5.39 1.63 4.55
CA ALA A 68 -5.31 2.37 5.81
C ALA A 68 -4.12 3.33 5.86
N ASP A 69 -2.97 2.84 5.42
CA ASP A 69 -1.73 3.60 5.34
C ASP A 69 -1.82 4.75 4.33
N PHE A 70 -2.47 4.53 3.20
CA PHE A 70 -2.67 5.53 2.16
C PHE A 70 -3.54 6.69 2.67
N VAL A 71 -4.75 6.41 3.16
CA VAL A 71 -5.66 7.45 3.64
C VAL A 71 -5.09 8.21 4.84
N ALA A 72 -4.35 7.52 5.72
CA ALA A 72 -3.68 8.15 6.86
C ALA A 72 -2.46 9.01 6.47
N GLY A 73 -2.03 9.01 5.20
CA GLY A 73 -0.96 9.86 4.69
C GLY A 73 0.45 9.25 4.74
N SER A 74 0.60 7.92 4.71
CA SER A 74 1.93 7.27 4.67
C SER A 74 2.75 7.63 3.44
N HIS A 75 2.07 8.04 2.37
CA HIS A 75 2.69 8.46 1.12
C HIS A 75 3.08 9.95 1.11
N LEU A 76 2.62 10.70 2.11
CA LEU A 76 2.93 12.11 2.33
C LEU A 76 4.11 12.21 3.31
N CYS A 77 5.33 12.13 2.83
CA CYS A 77 6.54 12.13 3.66
C CYS A 77 7.18 13.52 3.70
N SER A 78 7.65 13.95 4.87
CA SER A 78 8.45 15.17 5.03
C SER A 78 9.79 15.11 4.30
N ASP A 79 10.32 13.91 4.05
CA ASP A 79 11.62 13.69 3.40
C ASP A 79 11.64 14.11 1.92
N HIS A 80 10.46 14.31 1.31
CA HIS A 80 10.36 14.85 -0.06
C HIS A 80 10.40 16.38 -0.11
N GLY A 81 10.59 17.04 1.02
CA GLY A 81 10.44 18.49 1.12
C GLY A 81 9.02 18.93 0.73
N LEU A 82 8.79 20.21 0.66
CA LEU A 82 7.57 20.72 0.04
C LEU A 82 7.71 20.50 -1.47
N ILE A 83 6.96 19.56 -2.03
CA ILE A 83 6.84 19.39 -3.48
C ILE A 83 6.26 20.67 -4.06
N ARG A 84 7.02 21.36 -4.90
CA ARG A 84 6.70 22.72 -5.35
C ARG A 84 6.12 22.78 -6.75
N ASN A 85 6.34 21.72 -7.54
CA ASN A 85 5.96 21.69 -8.94
C ASN A 85 5.77 20.24 -9.43
N ILE A 86 5.23 20.12 -10.64
CA ILE A 86 4.92 18.82 -11.26
C ILE A 86 6.19 17.98 -11.47
N GLU A 87 7.31 18.59 -11.79
CA GLU A 87 8.57 17.85 -12.03
C GLU A 87 9.07 17.17 -10.74
N GLU A 88 9.06 17.90 -9.63
CA GLU A 88 9.42 17.35 -8.31
C GLU A 88 8.45 16.25 -7.90
N LEU A 89 7.15 16.42 -8.17
CA LEU A 89 6.14 15.39 -7.92
C LEU A 89 6.41 14.11 -8.72
N VAL A 90 6.70 14.23 -10.01
CA VAL A 90 7.02 13.07 -10.87
C VAL A 90 8.27 12.35 -10.35
N LYS A 91 9.31 13.09 -9.95
CA LYS A 91 10.52 12.53 -9.35
C LYS A 91 10.23 11.81 -8.04
N ALA A 92 9.41 12.38 -7.16
CA ALA A 92 9.02 11.78 -5.90
C ALA A 92 8.24 10.46 -6.10
N ILE A 93 7.28 10.46 -7.02
CA ILE A 93 6.53 9.26 -7.38
C ILE A 93 7.45 8.17 -7.95
N PHE A 94 8.33 8.56 -8.88
CA PHE A 94 9.27 7.62 -9.49
C PHE A 94 10.17 6.98 -8.43
N ALA A 95 10.79 7.79 -7.58
CA ALA A 95 11.68 7.31 -6.53
C ALA A 95 10.97 6.41 -5.52
N LYS A 96 9.73 6.73 -5.16
CA LYS A 96 8.98 5.99 -4.13
C LYS A 96 8.36 4.69 -4.63
N HIS A 97 7.89 4.65 -5.87
CA HIS A 97 7.07 3.54 -6.35
C HIS A 97 7.71 2.67 -7.43
N TYR A 98 8.78 3.13 -8.05
CA TYR A 98 9.46 2.41 -9.13
C TYR A 98 10.92 2.08 -8.84
N VAL A 99 11.46 2.60 -7.74
CA VAL A 99 12.82 2.29 -7.26
C VAL A 99 12.72 1.66 -5.86
N LEU A 100 11.97 0.57 -5.76
CA LEU A 100 11.68 -0.10 -4.48
C LEU A 100 12.84 -0.95 -3.97
N MET A 101 13.78 -1.32 -4.83
CA MET A 101 14.99 -2.05 -4.45
C MET A 101 16.17 -1.09 -4.32
N PRO A 102 17.17 -1.39 -3.46
CA PRO A 102 18.43 -0.69 -3.51
C PRO A 102 18.94 -0.67 -4.95
N PRO A 103 19.37 0.47 -5.50
CA PRO A 103 19.74 0.60 -6.90
C PRO A 103 20.74 -0.46 -7.36
N GLN A 104 21.70 -0.82 -6.49
CA GLN A 104 22.72 -1.82 -6.78
C GLN A 104 22.14 -3.23 -6.98
N VAL A 105 21.12 -3.60 -6.17
CA VAL A 105 20.44 -4.91 -6.26
C VAL A 105 19.51 -4.93 -7.47
N ALA A 106 18.73 -3.89 -7.67
CA ALA A 106 17.82 -3.78 -8.80
C ALA A 106 18.58 -3.82 -10.13
N VAL A 107 19.67 -3.06 -10.23
CA VAL A 107 20.50 -3.00 -11.43
C VAL A 107 21.14 -4.37 -11.72
N SER A 108 21.74 -5.03 -10.72
CA SER A 108 22.36 -6.34 -10.95
C SER A 108 21.34 -7.38 -11.42
N TYR A 109 20.15 -7.43 -10.79
CA TYR A 109 19.10 -8.39 -11.14
C TYR A 109 18.51 -8.13 -12.52
N ILE A 110 18.25 -6.87 -12.84
CA ILE A 110 17.66 -6.49 -14.13
C ILE A 110 18.68 -6.65 -15.28
N LEU A 111 19.96 -6.37 -15.04
CA LEU A 111 21.02 -6.51 -16.05
C LEU A 111 21.34 -7.96 -16.42
N GLU A 112 20.85 -8.96 -15.68
CA GLU A 112 20.85 -10.35 -16.13
C GLU A 112 19.93 -10.59 -17.34
N PHE A 113 18.88 -9.77 -17.49
CA PHE A 113 17.83 -9.93 -18.50
C PHE A 113 17.76 -8.79 -19.52
N ILE A 114 18.28 -7.60 -19.17
CA ILE A 114 18.13 -6.38 -19.98
C ILE A 114 19.49 -5.68 -20.10
N LYS A 115 19.84 -5.25 -21.31
CA LYS A 115 21.07 -4.46 -21.54
C LYS A 115 21.00 -3.09 -20.89
N PRO A 116 22.12 -2.49 -20.43
CA PRO A 116 22.13 -1.19 -19.76
C PRO A 116 21.41 -0.07 -20.51
N ASN A 117 21.58 0.02 -21.82
CA ASN A 117 20.92 1.03 -22.64
C ASN A 117 19.40 0.80 -22.80
N GLU A 118 18.95 -0.44 -22.69
CA GLU A 118 17.51 -0.78 -22.69
C GLU A 118 16.89 -0.47 -21.33
N LEU A 119 17.61 -0.70 -20.23
CA LEU A 119 17.18 -0.30 -18.90
C LEU A 119 16.98 1.21 -18.81
N GLU A 120 17.92 2.01 -19.30
CA GLU A 120 17.79 3.47 -19.32
C GLU A 120 16.55 3.91 -20.10
N LYS A 121 16.31 3.33 -21.27
CA LYS A 121 15.08 3.59 -22.06
C LYS A 121 13.83 3.21 -21.30
N LEU A 122 13.83 2.05 -20.63
CA LEU A 122 12.67 1.60 -19.84
C LEU A 122 12.38 2.57 -18.69
N LEU A 123 13.40 2.96 -17.93
CA LEU A 123 13.24 3.94 -16.84
C LEU A 123 12.73 5.29 -17.34
N TYR A 124 13.25 5.74 -18.49
CA TYR A 124 12.76 6.96 -19.13
C TYR A 124 11.27 6.84 -19.56
N MET A 125 10.88 5.69 -20.14
CA MET A 125 9.49 5.45 -20.51
C MET A 125 8.56 5.44 -19.28
N VAL A 126 8.99 4.83 -18.18
CA VAL A 126 8.25 4.84 -16.91
C VAL A 126 8.10 6.26 -16.40
N TYR A 127 9.18 7.04 -16.37
CA TYR A 127 9.15 8.44 -15.96
C TYR A 127 8.16 9.25 -16.80
N LYS A 128 8.21 9.11 -18.13
CA LYS A 128 7.28 9.78 -19.05
C LYS A 128 5.83 9.33 -18.87
N LYS A 129 5.60 8.09 -18.53
CA LYS A 129 4.26 7.58 -18.19
C LYS A 129 3.71 8.28 -16.96
N ILE A 130 4.51 8.38 -15.88
CA ILE A 130 4.11 9.10 -14.66
C ILE A 130 3.82 10.57 -14.98
N GLU A 131 4.70 11.23 -15.72
CA GLU A 131 4.49 12.64 -16.15
C GLU A 131 3.15 12.80 -16.89
N LYS A 132 2.83 11.91 -17.81
CA LYS A 132 1.56 11.92 -18.54
C LYS A 132 0.36 11.69 -17.61
N GLN A 133 0.48 10.77 -16.67
CA GLN A 133 -0.57 10.49 -15.68
C GLN A 133 -0.83 11.69 -14.78
N ILE A 134 0.22 12.34 -14.27
CA ILE A 134 0.10 13.56 -13.45
C ILE A 134 -0.54 14.70 -14.24
N LYS A 135 -0.12 14.91 -15.48
CA LYS A 135 -0.74 15.92 -16.35
C LYS A 135 -2.23 15.63 -16.58
N SER A 136 -2.61 14.38 -16.76
CA SER A 136 -4.02 13.98 -16.87
C SER A 136 -4.79 14.24 -15.57
N CYS A 137 -4.22 13.89 -14.40
CA CYS A 137 -4.83 14.20 -13.11
C CYS A 137 -5.05 15.73 -12.96
N TYR A 138 -4.04 16.52 -13.28
CA TYR A 138 -4.11 17.97 -13.23
C TYR A 138 -5.21 18.55 -14.14
N GLN A 139 -5.37 17.99 -15.34
CA GLN A 139 -6.44 18.40 -16.27
C GLN A 139 -7.83 18.06 -15.74
N GLU A 140 -7.95 16.93 -15.01
CA GLU A 140 -9.22 16.43 -14.48
C GLU A 140 -9.70 17.20 -13.26
N ILE A 141 -8.81 17.48 -12.30
CA ILE A 141 -9.17 18.10 -11.01
C ILE A 141 -8.79 19.59 -10.92
N GLY A 142 -8.12 20.14 -11.91
CA GLY A 142 -7.66 21.52 -11.93
C GLY A 142 -6.40 21.75 -11.09
N PHE A 143 -6.10 23.03 -10.79
CA PHE A 143 -4.97 23.37 -9.93
C PHE A 143 -5.31 23.07 -8.48
N VAL A 144 -4.54 22.16 -7.94
CA VAL A 144 -4.58 21.80 -6.52
C VAL A 144 -3.15 21.77 -5.98
N ASP A 145 -3.02 21.75 -4.66
CA ASP A 145 -1.75 21.49 -4.01
C ASP A 145 -1.07 20.24 -4.57
N PRO A 146 0.25 20.23 -4.80
CA PRO A 146 0.97 19.08 -5.32
C PRO A 146 0.78 17.81 -4.48
N HIS A 147 0.55 17.91 -3.17
CA HIS A 147 0.26 16.76 -2.32
C HIS A 147 -1.14 16.18 -2.57
N ALA A 148 -2.14 17.03 -2.83
CA ALA A 148 -3.46 16.57 -3.24
C ALA A 148 -3.40 15.88 -4.61
N LEU A 149 -2.57 16.37 -5.53
CA LEU A 149 -2.32 15.74 -6.81
C LEU A 149 -1.58 14.38 -6.66
N LEU A 150 -0.67 14.27 -5.70
CA LEU A 150 -0.01 13.02 -5.33
C LEU A 150 -1.03 12.00 -4.80
N ASP A 151 -1.91 12.42 -3.89
CA ASP A 151 -2.96 11.57 -3.35
C ASP A 151 -3.92 11.08 -4.44
N PHE A 152 -4.38 11.98 -5.30
CA PHE A 152 -5.27 11.64 -6.41
C PHE A 152 -4.59 10.68 -7.41
N TRP A 153 -3.32 10.92 -7.76
CA TRP A 153 -2.55 10.00 -8.58
C TRP A 153 -2.42 8.61 -7.92
N ASN A 154 -2.06 8.57 -6.64
CA ASN A 154 -1.90 7.32 -5.90
C ASN A 154 -3.22 6.55 -5.83
N TRP A 155 -4.31 7.24 -5.51
CA TRP A 155 -5.64 6.65 -5.50
C TRP A 155 -5.97 6.01 -6.86
N ARG A 156 -5.83 6.77 -7.95
CA ARG A 156 -6.21 6.33 -9.30
C ARG A 156 -5.27 5.27 -9.87
N GLU A 157 -3.96 5.48 -9.76
CA GLU A 157 -2.98 4.66 -10.47
C GLU A 157 -2.46 3.48 -9.65
N ARG A 158 -2.51 3.56 -8.33
CA ARG A 158 -2.00 2.52 -7.44
C ARG A 158 -3.09 1.84 -6.62
N GLN A 159 -3.87 2.58 -5.86
CA GLN A 159 -4.88 1.99 -4.97
C GLN A 159 -5.95 1.26 -5.78
N ALA A 160 -6.61 1.95 -6.71
CA ALA A 160 -7.69 1.39 -7.51
C ALA A 160 -7.24 0.24 -8.45
N LYS A 161 -5.99 0.30 -8.96
CA LYS A 161 -5.52 -0.69 -9.94
C LYS A 161 -4.83 -1.89 -9.32
N PHE A 162 -4.04 -1.69 -8.25
CA PHE A 162 -3.21 -2.74 -7.65
C PHE A 162 -3.69 -3.15 -6.27
N ILE A 163 -3.88 -2.19 -5.35
CA ILE A 163 -4.20 -2.53 -3.95
C ILE A 163 -5.61 -3.15 -3.85
N VAL A 164 -6.61 -2.53 -4.50
CA VAL A 164 -7.98 -3.08 -4.49
C VAL A 164 -8.03 -4.44 -5.20
N ASN A 165 -7.16 -4.69 -6.18
CA ASN A 165 -7.09 -5.99 -6.84
C ASN A 165 -6.67 -7.14 -5.90
N SER A 166 -6.16 -6.85 -4.71
CA SER A 166 -5.85 -7.86 -3.70
C SER A 166 -7.08 -8.62 -3.19
N ILE A 167 -8.29 -8.03 -3.30
CA ILE A 167 -9.55 -8.73 -2.96
C ILE A 167 -9.80 -9.98 -3.81
N ARG A 168 -9.16 -10.08 -4.99
CA ARG A 168 -9.30 -11.24 -5.89
C ARG A 168 -8.90 -12.55 -5.20
N VAL A 169 -8.03 -12.50 -4.20
CA VAL A 169 -7.66 -13.70 -3.45
C VAL A 169 -8.82 -14.20 -2.59
N TYR A 170 -9.62 -13.31 -2.04
CA TYR A 170 -10.79 -13.70 -1.25
C TYR A 170 -11.86 -14.31 -2.14
N GLU A 171 -12.18 -13.66 -3.25
CA GLU A 171 -13.11 -14.18 -4.26
C GLU A 171 -12.66 -15.54 -4.82
N TYR A 172 -11.35 -15.73 -5.04
CA TYR A 172 -10.81 -17.00 -5.54
C TYR A 172 -11.04 -18.17 -4.59
N PHE A 173 -11.08 -17.90 -3.29
CA PHE A 173 -11.38 -18.90 -2.24
C PHE A 173 -12.84 -18.88 -1.79
N ASP A 174 -13.73 -18.23 -2.54
CA ASP A 174 -15.17 -18.11 -2.21
C ASP A 174 -15.39 -17.53 -0.81
N LEU A 175 -14.71 -16.43 -0.52
CA LEU A 175 -14.83 -15.65 0.70
C LEU A 175 -15.42 -14.29 0.37
N ASP A 176 -16.41 -13.87 1.15
CA ASP A 176 -16.88 -12.50 1.10
C ASP A 176 -15.84 -11.54 1.66
N PHE A 177 -15.92 -10.27 1.31
CA PHE A 177 -15.05 -9.23 1.84
C PHE A 177 -15.79 -7.93 2.10
N TRP A 178 -15.28 -7.15 3.04
CA TRP A 178 -15.74 -5.81 3.33
C TRP A 178 -14.55 -4.86 3.50
N LEU A 179 -14.62 -3.69 2.84
CA LEU A 179 -13.56 -2.69 2.81
C LEU A 179 -13.97 -1.41 3.58
N PRO A 180 -14.02 -1.43 4.92
CA PRO A 180 -14.49 -0.30 5.71
C PRO A 180 -13.63 0.95 5.55
N LEU A 181 -12.36 0.78 5.17
CA LEU A 181 -11.43 1.90 4.94
C LEU A 181 -11.66 2.60 3.58
N TRP A 182 -12.56 2.06 2.75
CA TRP A 182 -13.09 2.68 1.54
C TRP A 182 -14.51 3.22 1.71
N ASP A 183 -15.03 3.22 2.95
CA ASP A 183 -16.26 3.91 3.25
C ASP A 183 -16.14 5.40 2.90
N VAL A 184 -17.19 5.95 2.27
CA VAL A 184 -17.15 7.30 1.71
C VAL A 184 -17.00 8.37 2.80
N ASP A 185 -17.60 8.18 3.95
CA ASP A 185 -17.52 9.14 5.05
C ASP A 185 -16.14 9.06 5.73
N PHE A 186 -15.59 7.86 5.83
CA PHE A 186 -14.22 7.66 6.31
C PHE A 186 -13.19 8.32 5.38
N VAL A 187 -13.30 8.13 4.07
CA VAL A 187 -12.40 8.76 3.10
C VAL A 187 -12.53 10.28 3.14
N LYS A 188 -13.76 10.82 3.16
CA LYS A 188 -14.01 12.26 3.26
C LYS A 188 -13.44 12.88 4.55
N PHE A 189 -13.48 12.16 5.67
CA PHE A 189 -12.84 12.63 6.90
C PHE A 189 -11.34 12.89 6.66
N TRP A 190 -10.63 11.95 6.02
CA TRP A 190 -9.21 12.09 5.74
C TRP A 190 -8.89 13.10 4.64
N GLU A 191 -9.75 13.25 3.63
CA GLU A 191 -9.59 14.27 2.58
C GLU A 191 -9.68 15.69 3.17
N ASN A 192 -10.54 15.88 4.17
CA ASN A 192 -10.68 17.18 4.86
C ASN A 192 -9.64 17.41 5.97
N MET A 193 -8.78 16.41 6.26
CA MET A 193 -7.74 16.54 7.26
C MET A 193 -6.62 17.48 6.76
N PRO A 194 -6.22 18.50 7.54
CA PRO A 194 -5.09 19.35 7.19
C PRO A 194 -3.83 18.55 6.88
N LEU A 195 -3.07 18.99 5.87
CA LEU A 195 -1.90 18.26 5.36
C LEU A 195 -0.88 17.96 6.47
N GLU A 196 -0.61 18.92 7.34
CA GLU A 196 0.34 18.79 8.46
C GLU A 196 -0.03 17.65 9.44
N TRP A 197 -1.30 17.30 9.53
CA TRP A 197 -1.77 16.20 10.37
C TRP A 197 -1.68 14.84 9.66
N ARG A 198 -1.62 14.84 8.33
CA ARG A 198 -1.50 13.65 7.51
C ARG A 198 -0.04 13.27 7.26
N ILE A 199 0.86 14.26 7.10
CA ILE A 199 2.30 14.02 6.90
C ILE A 199 2.83 13.10 7.99
N ASN A 200 3.53 12.03 7.56
CA ASN A 200 4.07 10.98 8.44
C ASN A 200 2.99 10.31 9.32
N ARG A 201 1.73 10.32 8.91
CA ARG A 201 0.61 9.72 9.64
C ARG A 201 0.44 10.30 11.05
N MET A 202 0.74 11.58 11.24
CA MET A 202 0.80 12.20 12.57
C MET A 202 -0.51 12.03 13.36
N PHE A 203 -1.65 12.34 12.74
CA PHE A 203 -2.95 12.18 13.38
C PHE A 203 -3.23 10.74 13.78
N TYR A 204 -2.97 9.81 12.86
CA TYR A 204 -3.17 8.38 13.11
C TYR A 204 -2.37 7.89 14.33
N HIS A 205 -1.09 8.24 14.41
CA HIS A 205 -0.27 7.86 15.56
C HIS A 205 -0.78 8.43 16.88
N LYS A 206 -1.19 9.71 16.88
CA LYS A 206 -1.78 10.33 18.08
C LYS A 206 -3.07 9.66 18.51
N TYR A 207 -3.93 9.36 17.54
CA TYR A 207 -5.19 8.67 17.80
C TYR A 207 -4.96 7.28 18.39
N ILE A 208 -4.03 6.51 17.85
CA ILE A 208 -3.71 5.17 18.37
C ILE A 208 -3.17 5.25 19.81
N VAL A 209 -2.26 6.18 20.10
CA VAL A 209 -1.75 6.39 21.46
C VAL A 209 -2.88 6.80 22.43
N TRP A 210 -3.76 7.69 21.99
CA TRP A 210 -4.92 8.09 22.80
C TRP A 210 -5.86 6.91 23.04
N LEU A 211 -6.18 6.13 22.01
CA LEU A 211 -7.05 4.96 22.10
C LEU A 211 -6.47 3.90 23.06
N GLN A 212 -5.17 3.63 22.96
CA GLN A 212 -4.48 2.69 23.86
C GLN A 212 -4.63 3.13 25.33
N ASN A 213 -4.43 4.43 25.59
CA ASN A 213 -4.62 4.98 26.95
C ASN A 213 -6.05 4.85 27.45
N GLN A 214 -7.07 5.05 26.57
CA GLN A 214 -8.48 4.89 26.94
C GLN A 214 -8.86 3.42 27.23
N MET A 215 -8.24 2.49 26.53
CA MET A 215 -8.57 1.06 26.63
C MET A 215 -7.69 0.31 27.64
N ALA A 216 -6.74 0.99 28.29
CA ALA A 216 -5.71 0.36 29.14
C ALA A 216 -5.02 -0.84 28.45
N ILE A 217 -4.85 -0.78 27.14
CA ILE A 217 -4.22 -1.83 26.35
C ILE A 217 -2.73 -1.53 26.21
N ASP A 218 -1.90 -2.38 26.77
CA ASP A 218 -0.45 -2.33 26.57
C ASP A 218 -0.10 -3.08 25.26
N VAL A 219 -0.26 -2.40 24.13
CA VAL A 219 0.18 -2.92 22.85
C VAL A 219 1.50 -2.25 22.47
N PRO A 220 2.57 -3.02 22.23
CA PRO A 220 3.82 -2.45 21.75
C PRO A 220 3.60 -1.93 20.33
N VAL A 221 3.33 -0.64 20.20
CA VAL A 221 3.37 0.02 18.89
C VAL A 221 4.83 0.12 18.48
N SER A 222 5.20 -0.58 17.44
CA SER A 222 6.54 -0.47 16.87
C SER A 222 6.67 0.83 16.09
N LEU A 223 6.85 1.91 16.82
CA LEU A 223 7.17 3.21 16.24
C LEU A 223 8.65 3.24 15.86
N SER A 224 8.94 3.76 14.69
CA SER A 224 10.31 4.06 14.29
C SER A 224 10.95 5.06 15.27
N SER A 225 12.28 5.10 15.33
CA SER A 225 13.00 6.04 16.22
C SER A 225 12.60 7.50 15.97
N LYS A 226 12.41 7.89 14.70
CA LYS A 226 11.97 9.23 14.30
C LYS A 226 10.54 9.54 14.78
N GLU A 227 9.62 8.60 14.68
CA GLU A 227 8.24 8.75 15.17
C GLU A 227 8.20 8.88 16.68
N LYS A 228 9.02 8.12 17.41
CA LYS A 228 9.15 8.21 18.87
C LYS A 228 9.70 9.57 19.30
N GLU A 229 10.71 10.10 18.63
CA GLU A 229 11.26 11.44 18.92
C GLU A 229 10.24 12.53 18.62
N PHE A 230 9.54 12.44 17.52
CA PHE A 230 8.51 13.40 17.12
C PHE A 230 7.36 13.45 18.14
N ILE A 231 6.83 12.29 18.53
CA ILE A 231 5.77 12.17 19.55
C ILE A 231 6.25 12.75 20.88
N LYS A 232 7.47 12.41 21.33
CA LYS A 232 8.05 12.97 22.54
C LYS A 232 8.20 14.49 22.49
N ALA A 233 8.62 15.05 21.36
CA ALA A 233 8.76 16.50 21.18
C ALA A 233 7.40 17.21 21.20
N PHE A 234 6.35 16.57 20.69
CA PHE A 234 5.00 17.13 20.63
C PHE A 234 4.30 17.18 21.99
N PHE A 235 4.43 16.12 22.80
CA PHE A 235 3.81 16.05 24.15
C PHE A 235 4.62 16.77 25.25
N ARG A 236 5.80 17.32 24.93
CA ARG A 236 6.59 18.15 25.83
C ARG A 236 6.25 19.66 25.75
N LYS A 237 5.35 20.04 24.85
CA LYS A 237 4.78 21.38 24.74
C LYS A 237 3.37 21.42 25.35
#